data_2cb8c515b006a338a7aa9364da911878
#
_entry.id   2cb8c515b006a338a7aa9364da911878
#
_cell.length_a   1.000
_cell.length_b   1.000
_cell.length_c   1.000
_cell.angle_alpha   90.00
_cell.angle_beta   90.00
_cell.angle_gamma   90.00
#
_symmetry.space_group_name_H-M   'P 1'
#
loop_
_entity.id
_entity.type
_entity.pdbx_description
1 polymer ?
#
loop_
_entity_poly.entity_id
_entity_poly.type
_entity_poly.pdbx_seq_one_letter_code
_entity_poly.pdbx_strand_id
1 'polypeptide(L)'
;MIQFKTGSDFSSYRTSARGTSDFEFLLEQGVSLKDEGDGFRSFVSVYLALRSGDKPVVLIDEPESFLHPPQAYELGKVIGSSAEQCSQMIIATHSTHLLNGIMSTCDWDNCDILRLQRDGDSLRANLLDREGLDRVKGDPLLRSTRLLEGVFTRVVVVVESESDELVYREILNKVGVADEAFFVSVHSKDRIAFAVEFYKNVGVPCCAVMDFDILNDKNKFKRVLKCFECDPSGRLSQIAQETRDAIECDAGKPEETKLRYKRDPLMYLDKIENEVEELLDRCLECGCLIVRTGELETVFGEKVAYRSSKRAWLSEALDYLNHLEPGELTSLAIVSDLIKMLQVAK
;
A
#
# COMPACT_ATOMS: atom_id res chain seq x y z
N MET A 1 16.74 44.42 -6.53
CA MET A 1 15.54 43.54 -6.63
C MET A 1 15.86 42.49 -7.68
N ILE A 2 15.77 41.21 -7.34
CA ILE A 2 15.93 40.10 -8.29
C ILE A 2 14.56 39.86 -8.92
N GLN A 3 14.47 39.88 -10.23
CA GLN A 3 13.23 39.59 -10.97
C GLN A 3 13.38 38.28 -11.70
N PHE A 4 12.48 37.32 -11.44
CA PHE A 4 12.42 36.04 -12.16
C PHE A 4 11.39 36.15 -13.26
N LYS A 5 11.74 35.62 -14.44
CA LYS A 5 10.90 35.59 -15.63
C LYS A 5 10.84 34.18 -16.16
N THR A 6 9.71 33.83 -16.77
CA THR A 6 9.45 32.54 -17.42
C THR A 6 9.20 32.76 -18.91
N GLY A 7 9.50 31.76 -19.73
CA GLY A 7 9.28 31.82 -21.17
C GLY A 7 9.58 30.49 -21.85
N SER A 8 9.21 30.37 -23.12
CA SER A 8 9.27 29.12 -23.87
C SER A 8 10.68 28.67 -24.24
N ASP A 9 11.60 29.60 -24.49
CA ASP A 9 13.00 29.29 -24.85
C ASP A 9 13.93 30.45 -24.51
N PHE A 10 14.75 30.29 -23.47
CA PHE A 10 15.80 31.21 -23.05
C PHE A 10 17.20 30.60 -23.21
N SER A 11 17.35 29.50 -23.88
CA SER A 11 18.62 28.78 -23.98
C SER A 11 19.76 29.64 -24.61
N SER A 12 19.42 30.53 -25.53
CA SER A 12 20.36 31.46 -26.18
C SER A 12 20.85 32.62 -25.26
N TYR A 13 20.17 32.84 -24.13
CA TYR A 13 20.42 34.00 -23.23
C TYR A 13 21.13 33.64 -21.92
N ARG A 14 21.66 32.44 -21.76
CA ARG A 14 22.28 31.93 -20.54
C ARG A 14 23.37 32.81 -19.93
N THR A 15 24.01 33.63 -20.72
CA THR A 15 25.14 34.47 -20.34
C THR A 15 24.85 35.97 -20.43
N SER A 16 23.58 36.36 -20.65
CA SER A 16 23.23 37.78 -20.79
C SER A 16 23.49 38.56 -19.49
N ALA A 17 24.29 39.60 -19.58
CA ALA A 17 24.59 40.48 -18.47
C ALA A 17 23.52 41.57 -18.31
N ARG A 18 23.30 42.04 -17.08
CA ARG A 18 22.35 43.10 -16.78
C ARG A 18 22.69 44.37 -17.54
N GLY A 19 21.73 44.96 -18.23
CA GLY A 19 21.92 46.17 -19.06
C GLY A 19 22.34 45.90 -20.51
N THR A 20 22.29 44.65 -20.98
CA THR A 20 22.41 44.29 -22.37
C THR A 20 21.04 44.29 -23.05
N SER A 21 21.00 44.47 -24.38
CA SER A 21 19.76 44.38 -25.17
C SER A 21 19.05 43.04 -24.98
N ASP A 22 19.81 41.96 -24.81
CA ASP A 22 19.28 40.62 -24.53
C ASP A 22 18.59 40.55 -23.20
N PHE A 23 19.15 41.17 -22.18
CA PHE A 23 18.55 41.22 -20.85
C PHE A 23 17.26 42.06 -20.85
N GLU A 24 17.23 43.18 -21.56
CA GLU A 24 16.03 44.01 -21.72
C GLU A 24 14.94 43.24 -22.46
N PHE A 25 15.29 42.52 -23.55
CA PHE A 25 14.39 41.67 -24.28
C PHE A 25 13.77 40.56 -23.39
N LEU A 26 14.58 39.89 -22.54
CA LEU A 26 14.08 38.89 -21.59
C LEU A 26 13.11 39.50 -20.58
N LEU A 27 13.34 40.72 -20.11
CA LEU A 27 12.42 41.42 -19.24
C LEU A 27 11.09 41.78 -19.89
N GLU A 28 11.09 42.08 -21.17
CA GLU A 28 9.89 42.44 -21.93
C GLU A 28 9.07 41.20 -22.34
N GLN A 29 9.74 40.14 -22.83
CA GLN A 29 9.08 38.95 -23.34
C GLN A 29 8.74 37.92 -22.29
N GLY A 30 9.42 37.91 -21.16
CA GLY A 30 9.20 36.96 -20.08
C GLY A 30 7.97 37.35 -19.23
N VAL A 31 7.20 36.37 -18.83
CA VAL A 31 6.14 36.54 -17.81
C VAL A 31 6.76 36.64 -16.43
N SER A 32 6.28 37.52 -15.58
CA SER A 32 6.77 37.64 -14.20
C SER A 32 6.37 36.38 -13.42
N LEU A 33 7.28 35.81 -12.63
CA LEU A 33 6.95 34.70 -11.76
C LEU A 33 5.79 35.02 -10.80
N LYS A 34 5.57 36.31 -10.49
CA LYS A 34 4.44 36.75 -9.67
C LYS A 34 3.10 36.58 -10.32
N ASP A 35 3.08 36.57 -11.66
CA ASP A 35 1.85 36.46 -12.45
C ASP A 35 1.56 34.99 -12.82
N GLU A 36 2.45 34.06 -12.44
CA GLU A 36 2.26 32.63 -12.58
C GLU A 36 1.41 32.04 -11.47
N GLY A 37 0.84 30.86 -11.70
CA GLY A 37 0.06 30.13 -10.70
C GLY A 37 0.88 29.71 -9.46
N ASP A 38 0.20 29.53 -8.34
CA ASP A 38 0.82 29.23 -7.04
C ASP A 38 1.69 27.97 -7.09
N GLY A 39 1.24 26.92 -7.78
CA GLY A 39 2.02 25.67 -7.92
C GLY A 39 3.36 25.88 -8.63
N PHE A 40 3.35 26.64 -9.73
CA PHE A 40 4.59 26.94 -10.46
C PHE A 40 5.53 27.81 -9.61
N ARG A 41 5.00 28.79 -8.89
CA ARG A 41 5.77 29.63 -7.98
C ARG A 41 6.41 28.83 -6.86
N SER A 42 5.65 27.90 -6.26
CA SER A 42 6.14 26.98 -5.22
C SER A 42 7.28 26.13 -5.76
N PHE A 43 7.09 25.45 -6.90
CA PHE A 43 8.09 24.63 -7.54
C PHE A 43 9.41 25.38 -7.79
N VAL A 44 9.31 26.55 -8.45
CA VAL A 44 10.49 27.37 -8.76
C VAL A 44 11.18 27.87 -7.49
N SER A 45 10.41 28.25 -6.45
CA SER A 45 10.97 28.70 -5.19
C SER A 45 11.79 27.63 -4.49
N VAL A 46 11.29 26.40 -4.41
CA VAL A 46 12.03 25.26 -3.85
C VAL A 46 13.25 24.93 -4.71
N TYR A 47 13.11 24.87 -6.03
CA TYR A 47 14.21 24.62 -6.96
C TYR A 47 15.36 25.63 -6.79
N LEU A 48 15.04 26.92 -6.76
CA LEU A 48 16.02 27.99 -6.58
C LEU A 48 16.65 27.96 -5.18
N ALA A 49 15.84 27.66 -4.16
CA ALA A 49 16.36 27.52 -2.80
C ALA A 49 17.38 26.39 -2.70
N LEU A 50 17.16 25.27 -3.36
CA LEU A 50 18.10 24.15 -3.39
C LEU A 50 19.40 24.45 -4.18
N ARG A 51 19.31 25.33 -5.18
CA ARG A 51 20.45 25.69 -6.07
C ARG A 51 21.22 26.94 -5.62
N SER A 52 20.71 27.70 -4.63
CA SER A 52 21.28 28.97 -4.21
C SER A 52 22.24 28.83 -3.03
N GLY A 53 23.47 28.39 -3.29
CA GLY A 53 24.64 28.48 -2.37
C GLY A 53 24.70 27.38 -1.31
N ASP A 54 25.80 27.38 -0.53
CA ASP A 54 26.08 26.44 0.54
C ASP A 54 25.15 26.68 1.72
N LYS A 55 24.16 25.84 1.90
CA LYS A 55 23.28 25.84 3.07
C LYS A 55 23.59 24.63 3.93
N PRO A 56 23.95 24.81 5.20
CA PRO A 56 24.26 23.68 6.09
C PRO A 56 22.98 22.86 6.39
N VAL A 57 21.82 23.50 6.55
CA VAL A 57 20.54 22.85 6.84
C VAL A 57 19.43 23.46 5.99
N VAL A 58 18.62 22.62 5.39
CA VAL A 58 17.44 22.99 4.60
C VAL A 58 16.19 22.36 5.22
N LEU A 59 15.21 23.16 5.57
CA LEU A 59 13.91 22.73 6.08
C LEU A 59 12.85 23.06 5.04
N ILE A 60 12.06 22.07 4.63
CA ILE A 60 11.01 22.22 3.63
C ILE A 60 9.74 21.63 4.22
N ASP A 61 8.68 22.42 4.25
CA ASP A 61 7.37 22.01 4.73
C ASP A 61 6.39 22.00 3.56
N GLU A 62 5.77 20.85 3.30
CA GLU A 62 4.80 20.60 2.23
C GLU A 62 5.15 21.23 0.88
N PRO A 63 6.32 20.93 0.29
CA PRO A 63 6.76 21.54 -0.96
C PRO A 63 5.85 21.25 -2.15
N GLU A 64 5.03 20.22 -2.06
CA GLU A 64 4.04 19.81 -3.05
C GLU A 64 2.75 20.62 -3.03
N SER A 65 2.57 21.50 -2.06
CA SER A 65 1.37 22.36 -1.95
C SER A 65 1.09 23.06 -3.26
N PHE A 66 -0.16 22.97 -3.74
CA PHE A 66 -0.62 23.49 -5.04
C PHE A 66 -0.06 22.80 -6.28
N LEU A 67 0.67 21.69 -6.15
CA LEU A 67 1.14 20.89 -7.29
C LEU A 67 0.18 19.75 -7.63
N HIS A 68 0.02 19.49 -8.93
CA HIS A 68 -0.61 18.26 -9.37
C HIS A 68 0.33 17.05 -9.14
N PRO A 69 -0.22 15.83 -8.98
CA PRO A 69 0.57 14.64 -8.69
C PRO A 69 1.83 14.43 -9.54
N PRO A 70 1.80 14.58 -10.88
CA PRO A 70 3.00 14.47 -11.70
C PRO A 70 4.07 15.53 -11.38
N GLN A 71 3.63 16.76 -11.07
CA GLN A 71 4.55 17.85 -10.71
C GLN A 71 5.17 17.63 -9.34
N ALA A 72 4.40 17.12 -8.37
CA ALA A 72 4.91 16.74 -7.05
C ALA A 72 5.98 15.64 -7.19
N TYR A 73 5.77 14.64 -8.06
CA TYR A 73 6.76 13.62 -8.36
C TYR A 73 8.05 14.20 -8.95
N GLU A 74 7.96 15.10 -9.95
CA GLU A 74 9.13 15.76 -10.55
C GLU A 74 9.86 16.65 -9.54
N LEU A 75 9.13 17.37 -8.66
CA LEU A 75 9.74 18.12 -7.57
C LEU A 75 10.48 17.20 -6.60
N GLY A 76 9.90 16.05 -6.28
CA GLY A 76 10.55 15.02 -5.46
C GLY A 76 11.87 14.55 -6.07
N LYS A 77 11.93 14.33 -7.38
CA LYS A 77 13.19 13.99 -8.10
C LYS A 77 14.25 15.09 -7.97
N VAL A 78 13.84 16.34 -8.09
CA VAL A 78 14.75 17.49 -7.91
C VAL A 78 15.30 17.52 -6.49
N ILE A 79 14.45 17.33 -5.50
CA ILE A 79 14.83 17.30 -4.09
C ILE A 79 15.81 16.14 -3.83
N GLY A 80 15.46 14.91 -4.23
CA GLY A 80 16.29 13.73 -4.03
C GLY A 80 17.68 13.86 -4.66
N SER A 81 17.76 14.40 -5.90
CA SER A 81 19.03 14.62 -6.58
C SER A 81 19.85 15.79 -6.03
N SER A 82 19.25 16.64 -5.20
CA SER A 82 19.90 17.79 -4.57
C SER A 82 20.34 17.52 -3.13
N ALA A 83 20.00 16.36 -2.57
CA ALA A 83 20.27 16.02 -1.18
C ALA A 83 21.76 16.08 -0.82
N GLU A 84 22.64 15.67 -1.73
CA GLU A 84 24.09 15.71 -1.54
C GLU A 84 24.67 17.13 -1.51
N GLN A 85 23.92 18.15 -1.92
CA GLN A 85 24.37 19.54 -1.94
C GLN A 85 24.19 20.26 -0.61
N CYS A 86 23.56 19.61 0.37
CA CYS A 86 23.30 20.13 1.71
C CYS A 86 23.93 19.21 2.76
N SER A 87 24.33 19.76 3.92
CA SER A 87 24.78 18.92 5.04
C SER A 87 23.61 18.15 5.66
N GLN A 88 22.42 18.77 5.69
CA GLN A 88 21.19 18.13 6.18
C GLN A 88 19.97 18.73 5.48
N MET A 89 19.02 17.88 5.08
CA MET A 89 17.73 18.29 4.56
C MET A 89 16.62 17.58 5.34
N ILE A 90 15.65 18.33 5.81
CA ILE A 90 14.46 17.81 6.51
C ILE A 90 13.23 18.26 5.73
N ILE A 91 12.40 17.31 5.36
CA ILE A 91 11.21 17.54 4.54
C ILE A 91 10.01 16.97 5.27
N ALA A 92 9.00 17.79 5.52
CA ALA A 92 7.68 17.33 5.94
C ALA A 92 6.78 17.24 4.71
N THR A 93 6.10 16.11 4.54
CA THR A 93 5.17 15.88 3.43
C THR A 93 4.11 14.86 3.80
N HIS A 94 2.95 14.98 3.18
CA HIS A 94 1.89 13.96 3.18
C HIS A 94 1.64 13.38 1.77
N SER A 95 2.49 13.72 0.80
CA SER A 95 2.35 13.31 -0.61
C SER A 95 3.18 12.08 -0.94
N THR A 96 2.50 10.99 -1.29
CA THR A 96 3.14 9.78 -1.83
C THR A 96 3.86 10.05 -3.14
N HIS A 97 3.35 10.96 -3.97
CA HIS A 97 3.97 11.32 -5.24
C HIS A 97 5.31 12.02 -5.03
N LEU A 98 5.37 12.98 -4.10
CA LEU A 98 6.63 13.62 -3.73
C LEU A 98 7.63 12.61 -3.18
N LEU A 99 7.19 11.77 -2.24
CA LEU A 99 8.01 10.72 -1.64
C LEU A 99 8.56 9.78 -2.70
N ASN A 100 7.71 9.27 -3.60
CA ASN A 100 8.14 8.42 -4.70
C ASN A 100 9.16 9.10 -5.63
N GLY A 101 8.99 10.40 -5.87
CA GLY A 101 9.96 11.21 -6.62
C GLY A 101 11.32 11.28 -5.94
N ILE A 102 11.35 11.61 -4.64
CA ILE A 102 12.57 11.62 -3.82
C ILE A 102 13.24 10.25 -3.86
N MET A 103 12.47 9.20 -3.61
CA MET A 103 12.92 7.81 -3.58
C MET A 103 13.51 7.33 -4.90
N SER A 104 13.12 7.91 -6.02
CA SER A 104 13.63 7.52 -7.34
C SER A 104 15.05 8.04 -7.63
N THR A 105 15.52 9.04 -6.87
CA THR A 105 16.77 9.74 -7.17
C THR A 105 17.72 9.91 -5.97
N CYS A 106 17.22 9.79 -4.73
CA CYS A 106 18.08 9.93 -3.54
C CYS A 106 18.98 8.71 -3.35
N ASP A 107 20.11 8.92 -2.73
CA ASP A 107 20.92 7.85 -2.16
C ASP A 107 20.32 7.40 -0.82
N TRP A 108 19.85 6.15 -0.77
CA TRP A 108 19.16 5.59 0.38
C TRP A 108 20.03 5.42 1.61
N ASP A 109 21.35 5.29 1.44
CA ASP A 109 22.27 5.19 2.57
C ASP A 109 22.29 6.48 3.41
N ASN A 110 21.84 7.58 2.81
CA ASN A 110 21.79 8.91 3.40
C ASN A 110 20.35 9.44 3.57
N CYS A 111 19.33 8.61 3.43
CA CYS A 111 17.93 9.02 3.52
C CYS A 111 17.19 8.20 4.59
N ASP A 112 16.61 8.88 5.56
CA ASP A 112 15.74 8.30 6.57
C ASP A 112 14.30 8.80 6.37
N ILE A 113 13.32 7.90 6.49
CA ILE A 113 11.90 8.26 6.45
C ILE A 113 11.30 8.03 7.82
N LEU A 114 10.76 9.10 8.40
CA LEU A 114 10.15 9.09 9.72
C LEU A 114 8.64 9.29 9.60
N ARG A 115 7.86 8.30 10.01
CA ARG A 115 6.40 8.46 10.11
C ARG A 115 6.03 9.02 11.47
N LEU A 116 5.36 10.16 11.46
CA LEU A 116 4.83 10.79 12.67
C LEU A 116 3.34 10.43 12.81
N GLN A 117 2.97 9.97 14.00
CA GLN A 117 1.58 9.64 14.32
C GLN A 117 1.19 10.32 15.61
N ARG A 118 0.05 11.00 15.60
CA ARG A 118 -0.55 11.59 16.80
C ARG A 118 -1.60 10.64 17.38
N ASP A 119 -1.47 10.35 18.67
CA ASP A 119 -2.39 9.53 19.45
C ASP A 119 -2.79 10.34 20.69
N GLY A 120 -3.94 11.03 20.59
CA GLY A 120 -4.36 12.02 21.56
C GLY A 120 -3.34 13.15 21.73
N ASP A 121 -2.76 13.25 22.93
CA ASP A 121 -1.71 14.23 23.28
C ASP A 121 -0.28 13.69 23.04
N SER A 122 -0.15 12.43 22.67
CA SER A 122 1.13 11.78 22.44
C SER A 122 1.52 11.85 20.96
N LEU A 123 2.82 12.05 20.70
CA LEU A 123 3.40 11.93 19.36
C LEU A 123 4.31 10.71 19.33
N ARG A 124 4.06 9.81 18.39
CA ARG A 124 4.93 8.67 18.10
C ARG A 124 5.67 8.91 16.80
N ALA A 125 6.94 8.55 16.76
CA ALA A 125 7.77 8.62 15.58
C ALA A 125 8.31 7.21 15.27
N ASN A 126 8.02 6.71 14.07
CA ASN A 126 8.47 5.40 13.63
C ASN A 126 9.40 5.59 12.43
N LEU A 127 10.62 5.10 12.56
CA LEU A 127 11.60 5.11 11.48
C LEU A 127 11.29 3.95 10.52
N LEU A 128 11.21 4.23 9.24
CA LEU A 128 11.10 3.17 8.23
C LEU A 128 12.40 2.37 8.19
N ASP A 129 12.26 1.06 8.27
CA ASP A 129 13.37 0.13 8.17
C ASP A 129 14.02 0.19 6.79
N ARG A 130 15.32 0.40 6.75
CA ARG A 130 16.12 0.47 5.52
C ARG A 130 16.06 -0.84 4.74
N GLU A 131 16.14 -1.98 5.42
CA GLU A 131 16.07 -3.30 4.78
C GLU A 131 14.72 -3.47 4.05
N GLY A 132 13.63 -3.04 4.66
CA GLY A 132 12.30 -3.04 4.05
C GLY A 132 12.22 -2.15 2.82
N LEU A 133 12.79 -0.94 2.88
CA LEU A 133 12.84 0.00 1.76
C LEU A 133 13.69 -0.53 0.59
N ASP A 134 14.88 -1.08 0.88
CA ASP A 134 15.75 -1.68 -0.13
C ASP A 134 15.08 -2.85 -0.84
N ARG A 135 14.32 -3.64 -0.09
CA ARG A 135 13.53 -4.74 -0.66
C ARG A 135 12.40 -4.25 -1.56
N VAL A 136 11.69 -3.18 -1.17
CA VAL A 136 10.69 -2.52 -2.04
C VAL A 136 11.35 -2.02 -3.32
N LYS A 137 12.52 -1.39 -3.21
CA LYS A 137 13.29 -0.87 -4.35
C LYS A 137 13.80 -1.99 -5.26
N GLY A 138 14.25 -3.10 -4.69
CA GLY A 138 14.82 -4.24 -5.41
C GLY A 138 13.79 -5.13 -6.12
N ASP A 139 12.55 -5.15 -5.66
CA ASP A 139 11.49 -5.98 -6.25
C ASP A 139 10.56 -5.14 -7.15
N PRO A 140 10.59 -5.35 -8.49
CA PRO A 140 9.75 -4.61 -9.43
C PRO A 140 8.25 -4.72 -9.15
N LEU A 141 7.79 -5.87 -8.61
CA LEU A 141 6.39 -6.05 -8.25
C LEU A 141 6.02 -5.25 -7.00
N LEU A 142 6.87 -5.22 -5.98
CA LEU A 142 6.64 -4.38 -4.80
C LEU A 142 6.67 -2.88 -5.15
N ARG A 143 7.51 -2.47 -6.11
CA ARG A 143 7.50 -1.08 -6.62
C ARG A 143 6.22 -0.71 -7.36
N SER A 144 5.57 -1.68 -8.01
CA SER A 144 4.30 -1.44 -8.71
C SER A 144 3.11 -1.41 -7.76
N THR A 145 3.27 -1.92 -6.53
CA THR A 145 2.21 -1.86 -5.51
C THR A 145 2.09 -0.46 -4.93
N ARG A 146 0.92 -0.16 -4.39
CA ARG A 146 0.66 1.10 -3.68
C ARG A 146 1.14 1.06 -2.22
N LEU A 147 2.22 0.30 -1.94
CA LEU A 147 2.70 0.01 -0.60
C LEU A 147 3.04 1.28 0.20
N LEU A 148 3.68 2.26 -0.45
CA LEU A 148 4.03 3.53 0.19
C LEU A 148 2.83 4.43 0.45
N GLU A 149 1.76 4.31 -0.32
CA GLU A 149 0.52 5.05 -0.07
C GLU A 149 -0.10 4.64 1.26
N GLY A 150 -0.02 3.35 1.61
CA GLY A 150 -0.51 2.82 2.88
C GLY A 150 0.18 3.43 4.11
N VAL A 151 1.39 3.96 3.98
CA VAL A 151 2.11 4.62 5.09
C VAL A 151 1.35 5.85 5.62
N PHE A 152 0.56 6.52 4.78
CA PHE A 152 -0.21 7.71 5.14
C PHE A 152 -1.64 7.41 5.61
N THR A 153 -2.01 6.14 5.69
CA THR A 153 -3.38 5.71 6.03
C THR A 153 -3.51 5.28 7.49
N ARG A 154 -4.75 5.13 7.95
CA ARG A 154 -5.05 4.73 9.33
C ARG A 154 -4.90 3.23 9.55
N VAL A 155 -5.42 2.44 8.62
CA VAL A 155 -5.38 0.98 8.62
C VAL A 155 -5.12 0.49 7.21
N VAL A 156 -4.27 -0.51 7.06
CA VAL A 156 -4.00 -1.16 5.77
C VAL A 156 -4.53 -2.58 5.78
N VAL A 157 -5.21 -2.96 4.70
CA VAL A 157 -5.60 -4.34 4.41
C VAL A 157 -4.74 -4.88 3.28
N VAL A 158 -3.90 -5.85 3.59
CA VAL A 158 -3.04 -6.53 2.60
C VAL A 158 -3.81 -7.67 1.98
N VAL A 159 -3.86 -7.72 0.66
CA VAL A 159 -4.54 -8.76 -0.13
C VAL A 159 -3.62 -9.34 -1.20
N GLU A 160 -3.94 -10.52 -1.72
CA GLU A 160 -3.10 -11.20 -2.70
C GLU A 160 -3.16 -10.54 -4.07
N SER A 161 -4.35 -10.17 -4.55
CA SER A 161 -4.58 -9.70 -5.92
C SER A 161 -5.42 -8.42 -5.98
N GLU A 162 -5.37 -7.75 -7.15
CA GLU A 162 -6.23 -6.59 -7.43
C GLU A 162 -7.73 -6.95 -7.43
N SER A 163 -8.07 -8.20 -7.78
CA SER A 163 -9.47 -8.67 -7.72
C SER A 163 -9.98 -8.71 -6.28
N ASP A 164 -9.13 -9.17 -5.35
CA ASP A 164 -9.45 -9.19 -3.91
C ASP A 164 -9.66 -7.75 -3.41
N GLU A 165 -8.73 -6.84 -3.77
CA GLU A 165 -8.85 -5.42 -3.42
C GLU A 165 -10.19 -4.83 -3.88
N LEU A 166 -10.55 -5.05 -5.16
CA LEU A 166 -11.78 -4.49 -5.73
C LEU A 166 -13.03 -5.03 -5.04
N VAL A 167 -13.12 -6.35 -4.85
CA VAL A 167 -14.32 -6.98 -4.27
C VAL A 167 -14.45 -6.63 -2.78
N TYR A 168 -13.40 -6.77 -1.98
CA TYR A 168 -13.49 -6.48 -0.55
C TYR A 168 -13.71 -4.99 -0.28
N ARG A 169 -13.12 -4.10 -1.07
CA ARG A 169 -13.38 -2.67 -0.97
C ARG A 169 -14.83 -2.34 -1.32
N GLU A 170 -15.40 -2.98 -2.36
CA GLU A 170 -16.80 -2.76 -2.72
C GLU A 170 -17.76 -3.31 -1.64
N ILE A 171 -17.44 -4.44 -1.03
CA ILE A 171 -18.18 -4.95 0.15
C ILE A 171 -18.16 -3.90 1.28
N LEU A 172 -17.00 -3.36 1.62
CA LEU A 172 -16.89 -2.36 2.69
C LEU A 172 -17.55 -1.02 2.33
N ASN A 173 -17.52 -0.61 1.06
CA ASN A 173 -18.28 0.55 0.55
C ASN A 173 -19.78 0.40 0.82
N LYS A 174 -20.32 -0.75 0.48
CA LYS A 174 -21.75 -1.07 0.65
C LYS A 174 -22.19 -1.08 2.13
N VAL A 175 -21.32 -1.48 3.03
CA VAL A 175 -21.62 -1.44 4.48
C VAL A 175 -21.20 -0.12 5.14
N GLY A 176 -20.68 0.85 4.38
CA GLY A 176 -20.37 2.21 4.85
C GLY A 176 -19.11 2.34 5.69
N VAL A 177 -18.15 1.41 5.58
CA VAL A 177 -16.89 1.42 6.34
C VAL A 177 -15.63 1.42 5.46
N ALA A 178 -15.76 1.66 4.16
CA ALA A 178 -14.63 1.61 3.22
C ALA A 178 -13.55 2.65 3.50
N ASP A 179 -13.94 3.85 3.97
CA ASP A 179 -13.00 4.93 4.28
C ASP A 179 -12.11 4.63 5.49
N GLU A 180 -12.39 3.53 6.19
CA GLU A 180 -11.62 3.11 7.37
C GLU A 180 -10.36 2.33 7.01
N ALA A 181 -10.27 1.80 5.77
CA ALA A 181 -9.23 0.89 5.36
C ALA A 181 -8.66 1.22 3.98
N PHE A 182 -7.35 1.14 3.84
CA PHE A 182 -6.63 1.24 2.57
C PHE A 182 -6.18 -0.15 2.13
N PHE A 183 -6.61 -0.60 0.97
CA PHE A 183 -6.24 -1.90 0.43
C PHE A 183 -4.94 -1.84 -0.37
N VAL A 184 -4.09 -2.86 -0.16
CA VAL A 184 -2.84 -3.03 -0.91
C VAL A 184 -2.75 -4.45 -1.43
N SER A 185 -2.76 -4.58 -2.74
CA SER A 185 -2.53 -5.84 -3.44
C SER A 185 -1.02 -6.08 -3.63
N VAL A 186 -0.52 -7.24 -3.20
CA VAL A 186 0.92 -7.58 -3.27
C VAL A 186 1.26 -8.60 -4.36
N HIS A 187 0.29 -8.99 -5.18
CA HIS A 187 0.40 -9.88 -6.35
C HIS A 187 0.96 -11.28 -6.05
N SER A 188 1.16 -11.65 -4.79
CA SER A 188 1.64 -12.99 -4.41
C SER A 188 1.51 -13.23 -2.91
N LYS A 189 1.15 -14.44 -2.51
CA LYS A 189 1.14 -14.90 -1.11
C LYS A 189 2.50 -14.74 -0.41
N ASP A 190 3.60 -14.90 -1.15
CA ASP A 190 4.95 -14.76 -0.62
C ASP A 190 5.25 -13.35 -0.09
N ARG A 191 4.54 -12.34 -0.60
CA ARG A 191 4.74 -10.93 -0.26
C ARG A 191 3.83 -10.44 0.86
N ILE A 192 2.78 -11.19 1.22
CA ILE A 192 1.84 -10.78 2.28
C ILE A 192 2.60 -10.56 3.60
N ALA A 193 3.36 -11.57 4.05
CA ALA A 193 4.13 -11.46 5.29
C ALA A 193 5.09 -10.26 5.29
N PHE A 194 5.76 -10.01 4.15
CA PHE A 194 6.63 -8.84 4.02
C PHE A 194 5.87 -7.52 4.13
N ALA A 195 4.74 -7.39 3.45
CA ALA A 195 3.93 -6.15 3.50
C ALA A 195 3.39 -5.89 4.92
N VAL A 196 2.95 -6.94 5.61
CA VAL A 196 2.50 -6.84 7.00
C VAL A 196 3.65 -6.40 7.92
N GLU A 197 4.83 -7.02 7.79
CA GLU A 197 6.03 -6.66 8.56
C GLU A 197 6.46 -5.21 8.27
N PHE A 198 6.46 -4.80 7.01
CA PHE A 198 6.73 -3.43 6.60
C PHE A 198 5.81 -2.43 7.30
N TYR A 199 4.48 -2.63 7.26
CA TYR A 199 3.54 -1.72 7.89
C TYR A 199 3.65 -1.70 9.42
N LYS A 200 3.87 -2.85 10.05
CA LYS A 200 4.10 -2.92 11.50
C LYS A 200 5.34 -2.16 11.93
N ASN A 201 6.43 -2.27 11.18
CA ASN A 201 7.68 -1.56 11.47
C ASN A 201 7.50 -0.04 11.39
N VAL A 202 6.67 0.46 10.48
CA VAL A 202 6.36 1.90 10.37
C VAL A 202 5.19 2.34 11.26
N GLY A 203 4.69 1.45 12.12
CA GLY A 203 3.61 1.74 13.04
C GLY A 203 2.26 2.00 12.37
N VAL A 204 2.01 1.40 11.20
CA VAL A 204 0.70 1.42 10.55
C VAL A 204 -0.07 0.18 10.96
N PRO A 205 -1.23 0.32 11.61
CA PRO A 205 -2.12 -0.80 11.87
C PRO A 205 -2.45 -1.52 10.56
N CYS A 206 -2.25 -2.84 10.54
CA CYS A 206 -2.50 -3.60 9.31
C CYS A 206 -3.10 -4.97 9.61
N CYS A 207 -3.89 -5.44 8.68
CA CYS A 207 -4.46 -6.77 8.62
C CYS A 207 -4.24 -7.37 7.23
N ALA A 208 -4.55 -8.66 7.09
CA ALA A 208 -4.42 -9.35 5.81
C ALA A 208 -5.61 -10.25 5.54
N VAL A 209 -6.03 -10.33 4.28
CA VAL A 209 -7.01 -11.30 3.80
C VAL A 209 -6.30 -12.27 2.88
N MET A 210 -6.47 -13.55 3.11
CA MET A 210 -5.82 -14.63 2.38
C MET A 210 -6.78 -15.74 2.03
N ASP A 211 -6.54 -16.38 0.88
CA ASP A 211 -7.23 -17.59 0.52
C ASP A 211 -6.88 -18.75 1.48
N PHE A 212 -7.78 -19.71 1.61
CA PHE A 212 -7.59 -20.88 2.49
C PHE A 212 -6.35 -21.70 2.11
N ASP A 213 -5.94 -21.68 0.85
CA ASP A 213 -4.79 -22.42 0.36
C ASP A 213 -3.43 -21.91 0.90
N ILE A 214 -3.42 -20.82 1.70
CA ILE A 214 -2.25 -20.43 2.50
C ILE A 214 -1.85 -21.53 3.48
N LEU A 215 -2.81 -22.34 3.94
CA LEU A 215 -2.57 -23.47 4.83
C LEU A 215 -1.79 -24.60 4.16
N ASN A 216 -1.82 -24.70 2.83
CA ASN A 216 -1.06 -25.70 2.07
C ASN A 216 0.46 -25.49 2.16
N ASP A 217 0.92 -24.24 2.31
CA ASP A 217 2.36 -23.96 2.42
C ASP A 217 2.75 -23.68 3.88
N LYS A 218 3.31 -24.70 4.53
CA LYS A 218 3.75 -24.63 5.93
C LYS A 218 4.66 -23.43 6.22
N ASN A 219 5.58 -23.12 5.33
CA ASN A 219 6.57 -22.07 5.57
C ASN A 219 5.95 -20.67 5.42
N LYS A 220 5.09 -20.49 4.41
CA LYS A 220 4.39 -19.22 4.20
C LYS A 220 3.42 -18.95 5.35
N PHE A 221 2.62 -19.94 5.71
CA PHE A 221 1.69 -19.81 6.82
C PHE A 221 2.39 -19.50 8.15
N LYS A 222 3.48 -20.21 8.46
CA LYS A 222 4.27 -19.94 9.67
C LYS A 222 4.83 -18.50 9.69
N ARG A 223 5.26 -17.97 8.53
CA ARG A 223 5.71 -16.57 8.45
C ARG A 223 4.58 -15.59 8.76
N VAL A 224 3.38 -15.82 8.22
CA VAL A 224 2.21 -15.00 8.50
C VAL A 224 1.85 -15.04 9.97
N LEU A 225 1.75 -16.23 10.58
CA LEU A 225 1.49 -16.38 12.01
C LEU A 225 2.50 -15.62 12.88
N LYS A 226 3.77 -15.64 12.48
CA LYS A 226 4.83 -14.88 13.16
C LYS A 226 4.61 -13.37 13.05
N CYS A 227 4.28 -12.87 11.84
CA CYS A 227 4.03 -11.44 11.64
C CYS A 227 2.84 -10.93 12.47
N PHE A 228 1.81 -11.75 12.66
CA PHE A 228 0.64 -11.41 13.47
C PHE A 228 0.74 -11.84 14.93
N GLU A 229 1.80 -12.55 15.32
CA GLU A 229 2.01 -13.08 16.67
C GLU A 229 0.85 -13.99 17.14
N CYS A 230 0.17 -14.67 16.20
CA CYS A 230 -1.04 -15.43 16.46
C CYS A 230 -0.80 -16.76 17.15
N ASP A 231 0.39 -17.36 17.06
CA ASP A 231 0.64 -18.73 17.48
C ASP A 231 1.81 -18.87 18.48
N PRO A 232 1.75 -18.23 19.66
CA PRO A 232 2.82 -18.30 20.65
C PRO A 232 3.02 -19.71 21.22
N SER A 233 1.97 -20.55 21.20
CA SER A 233 1.99 -21.92 21.72
C SER A 233 2.38 -22.99 20.66
N GLY A 234 2.36 -22.64 19.37
CA GLY A 234 2.49 -23.59 18.26
C GLY A 234 1.24 -24.41 17.96
N ARG A 235 0.12 -24.13 18.62
CA ARG A 235 -1.16 -24.86 18.46
C ARG A 235 -1.75 -24.66 17.05
N LEU A 236 -1.75 -23.43 16.53
CA LEU A 236 -2.29 -23.15 15.20
C LEU A 236 -1.44 -23.80 14.10
N SER A 237 -0.13 -23.82 14.30
CA SER A 237 0.79 -24.55 13.37
C SER A 237 0.53 -26.05 13.36
N GLN A 238 0.15 -26.64 14.49
CA GLN A 238 -0.24 -28.05 14.60
C GLN A 238 -1.56 -28.30 13.87
N ILE A 239 -2.61 -27.52 14.13
CA ILE A 239 -3.93 -27.66 13.47
C ILE A 239 -3.75 -27.51 11.95
N ALA A 240 -2.95 -26.53 11.49
CA ALA A 240 -2.66 -26.37 10.07
C ALA A 240 -1.94 -27.59 9.47
N GLN A 241 -1.12 -28.33 10.22
CA GLN A 241 -0.54 -29.58 9.77
C GLN A 241 -1.60 -30.68 9.65
N GLU A 242 -2.45 -30.83 10.67
CA GLU A 242 -3.56 -31.80 10.66
C GLU A 242 -4.53 -31.52 9.50
N THR A 243 -4.80 -30.24 9.21
CA THR A 243 -5.60 -29.79 8.04
C THR A 243 -4.97 -30.25 6.71
N ARG A 244 -3.66 -30.06 6.55
CA ARG A 244 -2.95 -30.56 5.35
C ARG A 244 -3.07 -32.06 5.20
N ASP A 245 -2.77 -32.78 6.27
CA ASP A 245 -2.78 -34.24 6.26
C ASP A 245 -4.20 -34.78 5.93
N ALA A 246 -5.26 -34.12 6.44
CA ALA A 246 -6.62 -34.50 6.13
C ALA A 246 -7.02 -34.21 4.67
N ILE A 247 -6.66 -33.06 4.13
CA ILE A 247 -6.98 -32.69 2.72
C ILE A 247 -6.20 -33.58 1.74
N GLU A 248 -4.97 -33.94 2.07
CA GLU A 248 -4.08 -34.73 1.20
C GLU A 248 -4.36 -36.23 1.29
N CYS A 249 -4.87 -36.73 2.42
CA CYS A 249 -5.02 -38.17 2.69
C CYS A 249 -5.83 -38.91 1.61
N ASP A 250 -6.86 -38.28 1.05
CA ASP A 250 -7.76 -38.88 0.07
C ASP A 250 -7.62 -38.27 -1.35
N ALA A 251 -6.68 -37.36 -1.55
CA ALA A 251 -6.46 -36.73 -2.84
C ALA A 251 -5.61 -37.62 -3.76
N GLY A 252 -6.24 -38.15 -4.80
CA GLY A 252 -5.54 -39.05 -5.75
C GLY A 252 -4.49 -38.36 -6.62
N LYS A 253 -4.56 -37.03 -6.80
CA LYS A 253 -3.67 -36.24 -7.67
C LYS A 253 -3.41 -34.83 -7.09
N PRO A 254 -2.25 -34.23 -7.39
CA PRO A 254 -1.91 -32.87 -6.93
C PRO A 254 -2.92 -31.78 -7.36
N GLU A 255 -3.56 -31.95 -8.52
CA GLU A 255 -4.57 -31.04 -9.02
C GLU A 255 -5.86 -31.09 -8.19
N GLU A 256 -6.23 -32.27 -7.74
CA GLU A 256 -7.38 -32.48 -6.86
C GLU A 256 -7.14 -31.86 -5.47
N THR A 257 -5.97 -32.05 -4.90
CA THR A 257 -5.53 -31.40 -3.65
C THR A 257 -5.68 -29.88 -3.74
N LYS A 258 -5.15 -29.27 -4.82
CA LYS A 258 -5.30 -27.81 -5.02
C LYS A 258 -6.77 -27.38 -5.10
N LEU A 259 -7.61 -28.15 -5.76
CA LEU A 259 -9.02 -27.84 -5.89
C LEU A 259 -9.75 -27.90 -4.54
N ARG A 260 -9.40 -28.83 -3.67
CA ARG A 260 -9.96 -28.97 -2.32
C ARG A 260 -9.66 -27.76 -1.42
N TYR A 261 -8.46 -27.19 -1.52
CA TYR A 261 -8.13 -25.95 -0.81
C TYR A 261 -8.88 -24.73 -1.33
N LYS A 262 -9.28 -24.74 -2.60
CA LYS A 262 -9.88 -23.60 -3.27
C LYS A 262 -11.40 -23.55 -3.22
N ARG A 263 -12.05 -24.71 -3.01
CA ARG A 263 -13.52 -24.82 -3.06
C ARG A 263 -14.03 -25.58 -1.86
N ASP A 264 -14.70 -24.85 -0.97
CA ASP A 264 -15.35 -25.40 0.21
C ASP A 264 -14.46 -26.41 0.98
N PRO A 265 -13.24 -26.00 1.38
CA PRO A 265 -12.27 -26.91 1.99
C PRO A 265 -12.81 -27.58 3.25
N LEU A 266 -13.73 -26.94 3.98
CA LEU A 266 -14.35 -27.48 5.21
C LEU A 266 -15.11 -28.78 4.94
N MET A 267 -15.63 -29.00 3.74
CA MET A 267 -16.29 -30.26 3.37
C MET A 267 -15.38 -31.50 3.44
N TYR A 268 -14.07 -31.31 3.46
CA TYR A 268 -13.08 -32.39 3.55
C TYR A 268 -12.51 -32.54 4.97
N LEU A 269 -13.01 -31.79 5.93
CA LEU A 269 -12.42 -31.61 7.27
C LEU A 269 -13.35 -32.00 8.40
N ASP A 270 -14.44 -32.76 8.12
CA ASP A 270 -15.50 -33.13 9.08
C ASP A 270 -14.94 -33.61 10.45
N LYS A 271 -13.79 -34.35 10.43
CA LYS A 271 -13.19 -34.92 11.64
C LYS A 271 -12.46 -33.90 12.54
N ILE A 272 -12.05 -32.78 11.95
CA ILE A 272 -11.27 -31.73 12.61
C ILE A 272 -11.87 -30.35 12.36
N GLU A 273 -13.14 -30.28 12.00
CA GLU A 273 -13.83 -29.04 11.67
C GLU A 273 -13.74 -28.01 12.80
N ASN A 274 -13.98 -28.42 14.04
CA ASN A 274 -13.91 -27.53 15.18
C ASN A 274 -12.52 -26.96 15.42
N GLU A 275 -11.47 -27.76 15.23
CA GLU A 275 -10.07 -27.32 15.34
C GLU A 275 -9.71 -26.34 14.23
N VAL A 276 -10.20 -26.59 13.01
CA VAL A 276 -9.98 -25.67 11.87
C VAL A 276 -10.72 -24.36 12.09
N GLU A 277 -11.96 -24.40 12.57
CA GLU A 277 -12.69 -23.18 12.93
C GLU A 277 -11.98 -22.42 14.06
N GLU A 278 -11.45 -23.12 15.09
CA GLU A 278 -10.59 -22.51 16.12
C GLU A 278 -9.40 -21.76 15.48
N LEU A 279 -8.71 -22.39 14.52
CA LEU A 279 -7.58 -21.78 13.82
C LEU A 279 -8.01 -20.52 13.06
N LEU A 280 -9.10 -20.59 12.29
CA LEU A 280 -9.59 -19.48 11.48
C LEU A 280 -10.02 -18.29 12.36
N ASP A 281 -10.74 -18.57 13.45
CA ASP A 281 -11.18 -17.55 14.41
C ASP A 281 -9.99 -16.89 15.13
N ARG A 282 -9.01 -17.67 15.56
CA ARG A 282 -7.81 -17.13 16.22
C ARG A 282 -6.97 -16.27 15.27
N CYS A 283 -6.85 -16.68 14.01
CA CYS A 283 -6.19 -15.85 12.99
C CYS A 283 -6.95 -14.53 12.80
N LEU A 284 -8.27 -14.58 12.71
CA LEU A 284 -9.13 -13.40 12.57
C LEU A 284 -8.97 -12.43 13.75
N GLU A 285 -8.94 -12.94 14.98
CA GLU A 285 -8.71 -12.17 16.22
C GLU A 285 -7.35 -11.45 16.24
N CYS A 286 -6.39 -11.93 15.45
CA CYS A 286 -5.08 -11.30 15.31
C CYS A 286 -4.99 -10.34 14.11
N GLY A 287 -6.06 -10.16 13.33
CA GLY A 287 -6.07 -9.33 12.12
C GLY A 287 -5.70 -10.08 10.84
N CYS A 288 -5.74 -11.41 10.86
CA CYS A 288 -5.41 -12.28 9.73
C CYS A 288 -6.65 -13.07 9.31
N LEU A 289 -7.40 -12.58 8.32
CA LEU A 289 -8.59 -13.26 7.78
C LEU A 289 -8.18 -14.29 6.74
N ILE A 290 -8.59 -15.55 6.97
CA ILE A 290 -8.47 -16.63 6.00
C ILE A 290 -9.88 -16.95 5.48
N VAL A 291 -10.04 -16.94 4.16
CA VAL A 291 -11.34 -17.14 3.49
C VAL A 291 -11.83 -18.57 3.72
N ARG A 292 -12.89 -18.74 4.52
CA ARG A 292 -13.42 -20.06 4.95
C ARG A 292 -13.88 -20.92 3.80
N THR A 293 -14.45 -20.31 2.75
CA THR A 293 -14.98 -20.98 1.57
C THR A 293 -13.91 -21.39 0.54
N GLY A 294 -12.63 -21.05 0.79
CA GLY A 294 -11.51 -21.39 -0.07
C GLY A 294 -10.80 -20.21 -0.68
N GLU A 295 -11.29 -19.68 -1.79
CA GLU A 295 -10.74 -18.50 -2.47
C GLU A 295 -11.84 -17.45 -2.71
N LEU A 296 -11.44 -16.24 -3.13
CA LEU A 296 -12.35 -15.13 -3.40
C LEU A 296 -13.54 -15.55 -4.28
N GLU A 297 -13.31 -16.37 -5.30
CA GLU A 297 -14.31 -16.81 -6.26
C GLU A 297 -15.44 -17.65 -5.65
N THR A 298 -15.28 -18.13 -4.42
CA THR A 298 -16.28 -18.94 -3.70
C THR A 298 -17.08 -18.16 -2.66
N VAL A 299 -16.72 -16.92 -2.39
CA VAL A 299 -17.30 -16.09 -1.31
C VAL A 299 -18.82 -15.87 -1.48
N PHE A 300 -19.30 -15.79 -2.72
CA PHE A 300 -20.74 -15.60 -3.01
C PHE A 300 -21.50 -16.90 -3.25
N GLY A 301 -20.84 -18.06 -3.08
CA GLY A 301 -21.43 -19.38 -3.29
C GLY A 301 -22.03 -19.53 -4.69
N GLU A 302 -23.23 -20.10 -4.76
CA GLU A 302 -23.95 -20.31 -6.04
C GLU A 302 -24.48 -19.02 -6.68
N LYS A 303 -24.47 -17.88 -5.98
CA LYS A 303 -25.00 -16.61 -6.45
C LYS A 303 -24.18 -16.01 -7.60
N VAL A 304 -22.87 -16.24 -7.57
CA VAL A 304 -21.96 -15.89 -8.66
C VAL A 304 -21.23 -17.15 -9.11
N ALA A 305 -21.54 -17.61 -10.31
CA ALA A 305 -21.02 -18.88 -10.80
C ALA A 305 -19.50 -18.85 -10.91
N TYR A 306 -18.85 -19.87 -10.33
CA TYR A 306 -17.42 -20.07 -10.52
C TYR A 306 -17.07 -20.18 -12.00
N ARG A 307 -16.08 -19.38 -12.44
CA ARG A 307 -15.61 -19.39 -13.83
C ARG A 307 -14.10 -19.60 -13.86
N SER A 308 -13.63 -20.29 -14.89
CA SER A 308 -12.19 -20.46 -15.15
C SER A 308 -11.47 -19.15 -15.48
N SER A 309 -12.21 -18.12 -15.95
CA SER A 309 -11.70 -16.78 -16.20
C SER A 309 -11.97 -15.87 -15.00
N LYS A 310 -10.95 -15.53 -14.23
CA LYS A 310 -11.02 -14.57 -13.10
C LYS A 310 -11.65 -13.23 -13.50
N ARG A 311 -11.35 -12.73 -14.70
CA ARG A 311 -11.89 -11.44 -15.19
C ARG A 311 -13.41 -11.50 -15.42
N ALA A 312 -13.92 -12.60 -15.99
CA ALA A 312 -15.35 -12.78 -16.21
C ALA A 312 -16.09 -12.92 -14.88
N TRP A 313 -15.53 -13.70 -13.94
CA TRP A 313 -16.06 -13.82 -12.58
C TRP A 313 -16.11 -12.47 -11.86
N LEU A 314 -15.01 -11.68 -11.91
CA LEU A 314 -14.93 -10.38 -11.25
C LEU A 314 -16.02 -9.42 -11.72
N SER A 315 -16.26 -9.36 -13.03
CA SER A 315 -17.34 -8.52 -13.58
C SER A 315 -18.70 -8.93 -13.05
N GLU A 316 -18.99 -10.23 -13.00
CA GLU A 316 -20.23 -10.77 -12.49
C GLU A 316 -20.40 -10.57 -10.98
N ALA A 317 -19.29 -10.70 -10.21
CA ALA A 317 -19.25 -10.47 -8.78
C ALA A 317 -19.53 -9.00 -8.42
N LEU A 318 -18.93 -8.06 -9.14
CA LEU A 318 -19.16 -6.62 -8.93
C LEU A 318 -20.58 -6.22 -9.33
N ASP A 319 -21.11 -6.80 -10.43
CA ASP A 319 -22.50 -6.58 -10.83
C ASP A 319 -23.47 -7.14 -9.78
N TYR A 320 -23.23 -8.34 -9.27
CA TYR A 320 -23.99 -8.93 -8.18
C TYR A 320 -23.98 -8.04 -6.93
N LEU A 321 -22.80 -7.59 -6.50
CA LEU A 321 -22.65 -6.67 -5.37
C LEU A 321 -23.43 -5.38 -5.58
N ASN A 322 -23.44 -4.81 -6.79
CA ASN A 322 -24.17 -3.58 -7.10
C ASN A 322 -25.68 -3.71 -6.88
N HIS A 323 -26.24 -4.89 -7.10
CA HIS A 323 -27.68 -5.15 -6.97
C HIS A 323 -28.10 -5.68 -5.58
N LEU A 324 -27.13 -6.02 -4.72
CA LEU A 324 -27.40 -6.54 -3.38
C LEU A 324 -27.88 -5.45 -2.43
N GLU A 325 -28.96 -5.72 -1.73
CA GLU A 325 -29.43 -4.86 -0.65
C GLU A 325 -28.52 -4.99 0.60
N PRO A 326 -28.35 -3.92 1.38
CA PRO A 326 -27.46 -3.92 2.55
C PRO A 326 -27.75 -5.04 3.55
N GLY A 327 -29.03 -5.42 3.74
CA GLY A 327 -29.44 -6.49 4.64
C GLY A 327 -29.03 -7.90 4.17
N GLU A 328 -29.03 -8.13 2.85
CA GLU A 328 -28.58 -9.39 2.27
C GLU A 328 -27.05 -9.50 2.34
N LEU A 329 -26.35 -8.38 2.10
CA LEU A 329 -24.91 -8.31 2.16
C LEU A 329 -24.38 -8.69 3.56
N THR A 330 -25.00 -8.17 4.61
CA THR A 330 -24.59 -8.46 6.00
C THR A 330 -24.82 -9.93 6.40
N SER A 331 -25.62 -10.69 5.65
CA SER A 331 -25.78 -12.12 5.86
C SER A 331 -24.61 -12.98 5.35
N LEU A 332 -23.72 -12.40 4.52
CA LEU A 332 -22.54 -13.10 4.04
C LEU A 332 -21.48 -13.17 5.15
N ALA A 333 -20.99 -14.37 5.45
CA ALA A 333 -19.99 -14.59 6.52
C ALA A 333 -18.74 -13.71 6.34
N ILE A 334 -18.27 -13.56 5.11
CA ILE A 334 -17.08 -12.74 4.79
C ILE A 334 -17.25 -11.28 5.23
N VAL A 335 -18.44 -10.71 5.18
CA VAL A 335 -18.70 -9.32 5.59
C VAL A 335 -18.52 -9.16 7.09
N SER A 336 -19.08 -10.10 7.87
CA SER A 336 -18.89 -10.13 9.33
C SER A 336 -17.42 -10.25 9.68
N ASP A 337 -16.68 -11.12 9.00
CA ASP A 337 -15.27 -11.38 9.25
C ASP A 337 -14.40 -10.16 8.88
N LEU A 338 -14.67 -9.49 7.75
CA LEU A 338 -13.99 -8.26 7.36
C LEU A 338 -14.19 -7.13 8.39
N ILE A 339 -15.41 -6.94 8.87
CA ILE A 339 -15.71 -5.92 9.89
C ILE A 339 -14.97 -6.23 11.20
N LYS A 340 -15.02 -7.50 11.67
CA LYS A 340 -14.29 -7.93 12.88
C LYS A 340 -12.79 -7.69 12.73
N MET A 341 -12.21 -8.07 11.60
CA MET A 341 -10.80 -7.88 11.29
C MET A 341 -10.39 -6.40 11.40
N LEU A 342 -11.17 -5.49 10.82
CA LEU A 342 -10.91 -4.04 10.89
C LEU A 342 -11.02 -3.48 12.33
N GLN A 343 -11.91 -4.04 13.15
CA GLN A 343 -12.04 -3.65 14.57
C GLN A 343 -10.81 -4.05 15.39
N VAL A 344 -10.22 -5.20 15.10
CA VAL A 344 -8.99 -5.67 15.74
C VAL A 344 -7.77 -4.83 15.37
N ALA A 345 -7.72 -4.34 14.12
CA ALA A 345 -6.60 -3.54 13.63
C ALA A 345 -6.58 -2.10 14.16
N LYS A 346 -7.69 -1.60 14.71
CA LYS A 346 -7.79 -0.23 15.29
C LYS A 346 -7.26 -0.18 16.72
#